data_4db1e2a111ebde7d2cbed6197fcb846c
#
_entry.id   4db1e2a111ebde7d2cbed6197fcb846c
#
_cell.length_a   1.000
_cell.length_b   1.000
_cell.length_c   1.000
_cell.angle_alpha   90.00
_cell.angle_beta   90.00
_cell.angle_gamma   90.00
#
_symmetry.space_group_name_H-M   'P 1'
#
loop_
_entity.id
_entity.type
_entity.pdbx_description
1 polymer ?
#
loop_
_entity_poly.entity_id
_entity_poly.type
_entity_poly.pdbx_seq_one_letter_code
_entity_poly.pdbx_strand_id
1 'polypeptide(L)'
;MVFGNPPLPRILARPIVSLFLKPNAQNKSDRKKIDSSSHFVVCTTQQDTIEEWINLGRTLQRFLLKVTEIGISYAFLNQPCEVPVLAFDLREILPVNKEHPTLIMRIGYAKQIPYSPRKKIETLLV
;
A
#
# COMPACT_ATOMS: atom_id res chain seq x y z
N MET A 1 -7.16 -14.43 4.94
CA MET A 1 -7.07 -13.99 3.54
C MET A 1 -6.61 -12.55 3.56
N VAL A 2 -5.40 -12.26 3.14
CA VAL A 2 -4.87 -10.89 3.06
C VAL A 2 -4.89 -10.49 1.58
N PHE A 3 -5.42 -9.32 1.26
CA PHE A 3 -5.50 -8.76 -0.11
C PHE A 3 -6.37 -9.50 -1.14
N GLY A 4 -7.39 -10.22 -0.71
CA GLY A 4 -8.33 -10.89 -1.63
C GLY A 4 -7.74 -12.08 -2.39
N ASN A 5 -6.56 -12.55 -2.04
CA ASN A 5 -5.98 -13.75 -2.61
C ASN A 5 -6.61 -15.01 -2.01
N PRO A 6 -6.86 -16.04 -2.81
CA PRO A 6 -7.41 -17.30 -2.29
C PRO A 6 -6.43 -17.95 -1.30
N PRO A 7 -6.91 -18.67 -0.27
CA PRO A 7 -6.06 -19.40 0.65
C PRO A 7 -5.32 -20.51 -0.09
N LEU A 8 -4.01 -20.42 -0.21
CA LEU A 8 -3.15 -21.43 -0.83
C LEU A 8 -2.44 -22.25 0.24
N PRO A 9 -2.37 -23.57 0.12
CA PRO A 9 -1.53 -24.41 0.97
C PRO A 9 -0.07 -23.93 0.92
N ARG A 10 0.60 -23.89 2.07
CA ARG A 10 1.99 -23.38 2.20
C ARG A 10 2.99 -24.04 1.23
N ILE A 11 2.78 -25.32 0.90
CA ILE A 11 3.64 -26.10 0.00
C ILE A 11 3.54 -25.57 -1.45
N LEU A 12 2.36 -25.14 -1.88
CA LEU A 12 2.12 -24.60 -3.22
C LEU A 12 2.36 -23.09 -3.31
N ALA A 13 2.43 -22.40 -2.19
CA ALA A 13 2.60 -20.95 -2.18
C ALA A 13 3.95 -20.51 -2.76
N ARG A 14 5.06 -21.19 -2.44
CA ARG A 14 6.41 -20.80 -2.90
C ARG A 14 6.57 -20.81 -4.42
N PRO A 15 6.28 -21.92 -5.17
CA PRO A 15 6.43 -21.91 -6.61
C PRO A 15 5.44 -20.99 -7.31
N ILE A 16 4.22 -20.86 -6.78
CA ILE A 16 3.21 -19.96 -7.33
C ILE A 16 3.65 -18.51 -7.14
N VAL A 17 4.10 -18.13 -5.95
CA VAL A 17 4.60 -16.77 -5.67
C VAL A 17 5.79 -16.42 -6.57
N SER A 18 6.75 -17.35 -6.78
CA SER A 18 7.88 -17.10 -7.67
C SER A 18 7.48 -16.91 -9.14
N LEU A 19 6.41 -17.58 -9.58
CA LEU A 19 5.88 -17.43 -10.93
C LEU A 19 5.13 -16.10 -11.12
N PHE A 20 4.43 -15.62 -10.09
CA PHE A 20 3.69 -14.36 -10.11
C PHE A 20 4.57 -13.13 -9.85
N LEU A 21 5.74 -13.28 -9.25
CA LEU A 21 6.70 -12.20 -9.02
C LEU A 21 7.56 -11.86 -10.25
N LYS A 22 7.21 -12.34 -11.45
CA LYS A 22 7.86 -11.88 -12.68
C LYS A 22 7.52 -10.39 -12.87
N PRO A 23 8.52 -9.53 -13.16
CA PRO A 23 8.33 -8.08 -13.30
C PRO A 23 7.18 -7.71 -14.25
N ASN A 24 7.07 -8.39 -15.37
CA ASN A 24 6.02 -8.13 -16.36
C ASN A 24 4.60 -8.46 -15.88
N ALA A 25 4.45 -9.52 -15.07
CA ALA A 25 3.14 -9.88 -14.50
C ALA A 25 2.73 -8.91 -13.40
N GLN A 26 3.68 -8.47 -12.58
CA GLN A 26 3.48 -7.47 -11.55
C GLN A 26 3.09 -6.11 -12.17
N ASN A 27 3.85 -5.65 -13.16
CA ASN A 27 3.59 -4.40 -13.86
C ASN A 27 2.18 -4.38 -14.52
N LYS A 28 1.76 -5.50 -15.12
CA LYS A 28 0.41 -5.60 -15.69
C LYS A 28 -0.68 -5.55 -14.62
N SER A 29 -0.46 -6.20 -13.49
CA SER A 29 -1.38 -6.16 -12.35
C SER A 29 -1.47 -4.74 -11.75
N ASP A 30 -0.35 -4.08 -11.57
CA ASP A 30 -0.30 -2.75 -10.98
C ASP A 30 -0.90 -1.70 -11.93
N ARG A 31 -0.63 -1.79 -13.22
CA ARG A 31 -1.30 -0.96 -14.22
C ARG A 31 -2.82 -1.10 -14.17
N LYS A 32 -3.35 -2.32 -14.09
CA LYS A 32 -4.79 -2.55 -13.95
C LYS A 32 -5.36 -1.93 -12.66
N LYS A 33 -4.60 -1.99 -11.55
CA LYS A 33 -4.99 -1.35 -10.29
C LYS A 33 -5.01 0.18 -10.43
N ILE A 34 -4.01 0.75 -11.12
CA ILE A 34 -3.92 2.18 -11.40
C ILE A 34 -5.11 2.62 -12.25
N ASP A 35 -5.34 1.96 -13.39
CA ASP A 35 -6.41 2.30 -14.34
C ASP A 35 -7.81 2.18 -13.72
N SER A 36 -7.99 1.32 -12.71
CA SER A 36 -9.26 1.11 -12.00
C SER A 36 -9.44 1.99 -10.77
N SER A 37 -8.48 2.84 -10.43
CA SER A 37 -8.52 3.66 -9.22
C SER A 37 -9.14 5.02 -9.50
N SER A 38 -9.99 5.52 -8.60
CA SER A 38 -10.60 6.83 -8.75
C SER A 38 -9.62 7.96 -8.48
N HIS A 39 -8.84 7.83 -7.40
CA HIS A 39 -7.91 8.86 -6.94
C HIS A 39 -6.67 8.23 -6.32
N PHE A 40 -5.58 9.00 -6.33
CA PHE A 40 -4.34 8.69 -5.63
C PHE A 40 -4.09 9.73 -4.56
N VAL A 41 -3.57 9.26 -3.42
CA VAL A 41 -3.05 10.11 -2.36
C VAL A 41 -1.56 9.83 -2.25
N VAL A 42 -0.76 10.85 -2.43
CA VAL A 42 0.68 10.81 -2.20
C VAL A 42 0.96 11.56 -0.91
N CYS A 43 1.58 10.89 0.03
CA CYS A 43 2.06 11.50 1.25
C CYS A 43 3.55 11.79 1.10
N THR A 44 3.94 13.02 1.40
CA THR A 44 5.30 13.50 1.29
C THR A 44 5.83 13.93 2.65
N THR A 45 7.13 13.92 2.83
CA THR A 45 7.83 14.48 3.98
C THR A 45 8.84 15.52 3.50
N GLN A 46 9.11 16.54 4.29
CA GLN A 46 10.08 17.57 3.92
C GLN A 46 11.51 16.99 3.90
N GLN A 47 11.80 16.12 4.86
CA GLN A 47 13.08 15.45 5.00
C GLN A 47 12.87 13.94 5.13
N ASP A 48 13.90 13.17 4.76
CA ASP A 48 13.92 11.71 4.89
C ASP A 48 14.50 11.33 6.27
N THR A 49 13.75 11.64 7.34
CA THR A 49 14.15 11.41 8.73
C THR A 49 13.14 10.57 9.50
N ILE A 50 13.61 9.89 10.54
CA ILE A 50 12.76 9.06 11.41
C ILE A 50 11.65 9.91 12.07
N GLU A 51 11.95 11.13 12.46
CA GLU A 51 10.97 12.04 13.06
C GLU A 51 9.83 12.36 12.09
N GLU A 52 10.16 12.69 10.84
CA GLU A 52 9.18 12.94 9.78
C GLU A 52 8.33 11.71 9.50
N TRP A 53 8.93 10.51 9.48
CA TRP A 53 8.19 9.27 9.28
C TRP A 53 7.21 8.97 10.41
N ILE A 54 7.60 9.23 11.66
CA ILE A 54 6.70 9.08 12.83
C ILE A 54 5.53 10.07 12.72
N ASN A 55 5.79 11.32 12.39
CA ASN A 55 4.77 12.35 12.23
C ASN A 55 3.82 12.04 11.06
N LEU A 56 4.37 11.57 9.94
CA LEU A 56 3.58 11.08 8.83
C LEU A 56 2.69 9.90 9.24
N GLY A 57 3.23 8.93 9.97
CA GLY A 57 2.46 7.78 10.47
C GLY A 57 1.27 8.18 11.34
N ARG A 58 1.46 9.16 12.23
CA ARG A 58 0.36 9.72 13.06
C ARG A 58 -0.72 10.40 12.21
N THR A 59 -0.30 11.17 11.22
CA THR A 59 -1.22 11.85 10.28
C THR A 59 -1.96 10.85 9.41
N LEU A 60 -1.22 9.86 8.88
CA LEU A 60 -1.78 8.77 8.09
C LEU A 60 -2.85 7.99 8.86
N GLN A 61 -2.59 7.65 10.12
CA GLN A 61 -3.56 6.94 10.95
C GLN A 61 -4.88 7.72 11.06
N ARG A 62 -4.83 9.02 11.31
CA ARG A 62 -6.02 9.88 11.35
C ARG A 62 -6.74 9.92 10.00
N PHE A 63 -5.99 10.05 8.91
CA PHE A 63 -6.53 10.03 7.56
C PHE A 63 -7.24 8.72 7.25
N LEU A 64 -6.61 7.56 7.56
CA LEU A 64 -7.19 6.24 7.30
C LEU A 64 -8.47 6.00 8.11
N LEU A 65 -8.51 6.45 9.37
CA LEU A 65 -9.73 6.40 10.18
C LEU A 65 -10.85 7.24 9.54
N LYS A 66 -10.52 8.43 9.05
CA LYS A 66 -11.51 9.32 8.43
C LYS A 66 -12.05 8.77 7.12
N VAL A 67 -11.21 8.25 6.23
CA VAL A 67 -11.68 7.65 4.97
C VAL A 67 -12.51 6.39 5.22
N THR A 68 -12.18 5.63 6.26
CA THR A 68 -12.98 4.46 6.68
C THR A 68 -14.35 4.89 7.21
N GLU A 69 -14.41 5.92 8.03
CA GLU A 69 -15.66 6.48 8.58
C GLU A 69 -16.64 6.89 7.47
N ILE A 70 -16.13 7.50 6.40
CA ILE A 70 -16.96 7.95 5.26
C ILE A 70 -17.14 6.88 4.17
N GLY A 71 -16.76 5.62 4.45
CA GLY A 71 -16.98 4.46 3.57
C GLY A 71 -16.06 4.40 2.35
N ILE A 72 -14.94 5.13 2.34
CA ILE A 72 -13.95 5.07 1.28
C ILE A 72 -12.97 3.92 1.56
N SER A 73 -12.73 3.09 0.54
CA SER A 73 -11.72 2.04 0.56
C SER A 73 -10.37 2.57 0.12
N TYR A 74 -9.30 2.01 0.66
CA TYR A 74 -7.93 2.37 0.29
C TYR A 74 -7.03 1.14 0.12
N ALA A 75 -5.97 1.30 -0.66
CA ALA A 75 -4.92 0.29 -0.80
C ALA A 75 -3.58 0.94 -1.13
N PHE A 76 -2.51 0.46 -0.51
CA PHE A 76 -1.16 0.97 -0.72
C PHE A 76 -0.57 0.55 -2.07
N LEU A 77 0.23 1.45 -2.67
CA LEU A 77 1.02 1.25 -3.89
C LEU A 77 2.43 1.82 -3.68
N ASN A 78 3.10 1.41 -2.60
CA ASN A 78 4.34 2.03 -2.11
C ASN A 78 5.60 1.74 -2.93
N GLN A 79 5.60 0.75 -3.81
CA GLN A 79 6.79 0.36 -4.57
C GLN A 79 7.56 1.53 -5.21
N PRO A 80 6.91 2.55 -5.81
CA PRO A 80 7.63 3.70 -6.36
C PRO A 80 8.37 4.53 -5.31
N CYS A 81 7.92 4.54 -4.06
CA CYS A 81 8.58 5.25 -2.97
C CYS A 81 9.75 4.45 -2.35
N GLU A 82 9.71 3.11 -2.47
CA GLU A 82 10.69 2.21 -1.87
C GLU A 82 11.94 2.01 -2.75
N VAL A 83 11.83 2.29 -4.06
CA VAL A 83 12.94 2.16 -5.02
C VAL A 83 13.54 3.54 -5.26
N PRO A 84 14.80 3.80 -4.88
CA PRO A 84 15.41 5.16 -4.91
C PRO A 84 15.30 5.88 -6.25
N VAL A 85 15.51 5.18 -7.36
CA VAL A 85 15.42 5.76 -8.71
C VAL A 85 13.98 6.20 -9.01
N LEU A 86 12.99 5.37 -8.69
CA LEU A 86 11.58 5.68 -8.91
C LEU A 86 11.08 6.79 -7.97
N ALA A 87 11.57 6.82 -6.73
CA ALA A 87 11.25 7.87 -5.77
C ALA A 87 11.79 9.23 -6.24
N PHE A 88 13.00 9.24 -6.84
CA PHE A 88 13.56 10.43 -7.45
C PHE A 88 12.72 10.91 -8.63
N ASP A 89 12.40 10.03 -9.57
CA ASP A 89 11.57 10.35 -10.74
C ASP A 89 10.19 10.87 -10.32
N LEU A 90 9.59 10.23 -9.32
CA LEU A 90 8.30 10.63 -8.77
C LEU A 90 8.36 12.02 -8.13
N ARG A 91 9.41 12.34 -7.40
CA ARG A 91 9.65 13.66 -6.81
C ARG A 91 9.72 14.77 -7.86
N GLU A 92 10.35 14.50 -9.00
CA GLU A 92 10.48 15.49 -10.07
C GLU A 92 9.15 15.74 -10.82
N ILE A 93 8.26 14.75 -10.84
CA ILE A 93 6.96 14.83 -11.51
C ILE A 93 5.90 15.50 -10.61
N LEU A 94 6.00 15.29 -9.30
CA LEU A 94 5.00 15.80 -8.36
C LEU A 94 5.13 17.32 -8.16
N PRO A 95 4.01 18.07 -8.16
CA PRO A 95 4.01 19.52 -7.93
C PRO A 95 4.15 19.87 -6.44
N VAL A 96 5.09 19.24 -5.74
CA VAL A 96 5.25 19.34 -4.26
C VAL A 96 6.68 19.77 -3.90
N ASN A 97 7.08 20.98 -4.21
CA ASN A 97 8.28 21.68 -3.72
C ASN A 97 9.51 20.77 -3.41
N LYS A 98 9.74 19.72 -4.20
CA LYS A 98 10.83 18.73 -4.00
C LYS A 98 10.78 17.97 -2.67
N GLU A 99 9.62 17.86 -2.04
CA GLU A 99 9.44 16.99 -0.87
C GLU A 99 9.68 15.52 -1.22
N HIS A 100 9.98 14.72 -0.21
CA HIS A 100 10.21 13.28 -0.38
C HIS A 100 8.87 12.52 -0.49
N PRO A 101 8.56 11.86 -1.62
CA PRO A 101 7.41 10.99 -1.70
C PRO A 101 7.66 9.75 -0.83
N THR A 102 6.92 9.65 0.25
CA THR A 102 7.17 8.62 1.28
C THR A 102 6.16 7.48 1.18
N LEU A 103 4.92 7.79 0.75
CA LEU A 103 3.87 6.81 0.72
C LEU A 103 2.84 7.14 -0.36
N ILE A 104 2.41 6.12 -1.11
CA ILE A 104 1.35 6.25 -2.11
C ILE A 104 0.23 5.26 -1.79
N MET A 105 -0.99 5.74 -1.87
CA MET A 105 -2.17 4.90 -1.81
C MET A 105 -3.19 5.29 -2.87
N ARG A 106 -3.98 4.34 -3.29
CA ARG A 106 -5.18 4.57 -4.09
C ARG A 106 -6.39 4.56 -3.19
N ILE A 107 -7.37 5.40 -3.48
CA ILE A 107 -8.62 5.49 -2.74
C ILE A 107 -9.81 5.45 -3.69
N GLY A 108 -10.96 5.01 -3.20
CA GLY A 108 -12.19 4.95 -3.98
C GLY A 108 -13.25 4.09 -3.30
N TYR A 109 -14.38 3.96 -3.96
CA TYR A 109 -15.44 3.07 -3.48
C TYR A 109 -15.21 1.66 -4.02
N ALA A 110 -15.22 0.67 -3.14
CA ALA A 110 -15.02 -0.72 -3.50
C ALA A 110 -15.89 -1.64 -2.64
N LYS A 111 -16.15 -2.84 -3.14
CA LYS A 111 -16.80 -3.88 -2.33
C LYS A 111 -15.93 -4.21 -1.13
N GLN A 112 -16.53 -4.22 0.05
CA GLN A 112 -15.84 -4.55 1.29
C GLN A 112 -15.24 -5.95 1.23
N ILE A 113 -13.96 -6.06 1.59
CA ILE A 113 -13.23 -7.32 1.66
C ILE A 113 -13.40 -7.89 3.09
N PRO A 114 -13.51 -9.21 3.25
CA PRO A 114 -13.55 -9.84 4.56
C PRO A 114 -12.32 -9.46 5.42
N TYR A 115 -12.55 -9.20 6.69
CA TYR A 115 -11.45 -8.93 7.63
C TYR A 115 -10.52 -10.15 7.77
N SER A 116 -9.24 -9.88 7.96
CA SER A 116 -8.28 -10.93 8.31
C SER A 116 -8.66 -11.59 9.64
N PRO A 117 -8.62 -12.92 9.74
CA PRO A 117 -8.89 -13.61 10.99
C PRO A 117 -7.85 -13.17 12.05
N ARG A 118 -8.33 -12.83 13.23
CA ARG A 118 -7.48 -12.52 14.39
C ARG A 118 -7.03 -13.81 15.07
N LYS A 119 -5.78 -13.87 15.50
CA LYS A 119 -5.31 -14.95 16.38
C LYS A 119 -6.02 -14.83 17.73
N LYS A 120 -6.41 -15.97 18.31
CA LYS A 120 -6.93 -15.99 19.68
C LYS A 120 -5.81 -15.64 20.65
N ILE A 121 -6.12 -14.90 21.73
CA ILE A 121 -5.15 -14.44 22.74
C ILE A 121 -4.43 -15.64 23.39
N GLU A 122 -5.14 -16.74 23.62
CA GLU A 122 -4.60 -17.99 24.17
C GLU A 122 -3.43 -18.58 23.35
N THR A 123 -3.40 -18.32 22.04
CA THR A 123 -2.32 -18.78 21.14
C THR A 123 -1.08 -17.88 21.18
N LEU A 124 -1.14 -16.73 21.83
CA LEU A 124 -0.05 -15.75 21.94
C LEU A 124 0.69 -15.82 23.28
N LEU A 125 0.18 -16.62 24.22
CA LEU A 125 0.72 -16.76 25.59
C LEU A 125 1.56 -18.04 25.77
N VAL A 126 1.99 -18.70 24.68
CA VAL A 126 2.87 -19.90 24.70
C VAL A 126 4.28 -19.52 24.32
#